data_bd482e4ef629991d46f21b3681d716d8
#
_entry.id   bd482e4ef629991d46f21b3681d716d8
#
_cell.length_a   1.000
_cell.length_b   1.000
_cell.length_c   1.000
_cell.angle_alpha   90.00
_cell.angle_beta   90.00
_cell.angle_gamma   90.00
#
_symmetry.space_group_name_H-M   'P 1'
#
loop_
_entity.id
_entity.type
_entity.pdbx_description
1 polymer ?
#
loop_
_entity_poly.entity_id
_entity_poly.type
_entity_poly.pdbx_seq_one_letter_code
_entity_poly.pdbx_strand_id
1 'polypeptide(L)'
;MAWLPAAEPPPLSFPEALAAARGGNESLLAARAEVRQREEEKKAAKGLYFPTVSFAPLYTHLNDDILLDLNPIRDVVLKLHPQVPPALVPPFEDTLFKQDMLRLPLTARWPLFTGGRIGAANRAAEARVRDAGAQTRQAEEGVLRSLVRAYFGLRLALEEKAVRAEVLAGLEQHVRDARRLEEEGLIAKVERLNAEVARAEAERQFKRAGHDVEIARAGLANVLASDAAVGDPVTPLFVAFDLEPADRFREAALASHPALERLAAQRDLAGEAVAAQKGAFWPEVFAYGLYEMRKTDLSPIEPEWLAGVGARIELFDGGSRLKKLAAARAQQDRVKLLDQKLRRDLGTLVERQYREAEKAREQYAALEATRALADESLRARTRAFEEGVGTSLEVVDARLAQEKVRLERLAAAYGFVNALAELLEASGQGDRFEGLRTSPGTIEVRP
;
A
#
# COMPACT_ATOMS: atom_id res chain seq x y z
N MET A 1 -14.78 -42.44 -13.96
CA MET A 1 -13.78 -41.62 -13.29
C MET A 1 -14.19 -41.46 -11.84
N ALA A 2 -13.52 -42.12 -10.91
CA ALA A 2 -13.81 -42.00 -9.50
C ALA A 2 -13.34 -40.62 -9.02
N TRP A 3 -14.24 -39.84 -8.48
CA TRP A 3 -13.95 -38.56 -7.84
C TRP A 3 -13.24 -38.86 -6.53
N LEU A 4 -11.92 -38.77 -6.52
CA LEU A 4 -11.15 -38.76 -5.26
C LEU A 4 -11.55 -37.50 -4.49
N PRO A 5 -11.97 -37.59 -3.21
CA PRO A 5 -12.21 -36.40 -2.41
C PRO A 5 -10.88 -35.60 -2.36
N ALA A 6 -10.97 -34.30 -2.63
CA ALA A 6 -9.83 -33.41 -2.48
C ALA A 6 -9.32 -33.57 -1.03
N ALA A 7 -8.02 -33.85 -0.87
CA ALA A 7 -7.40 -33.93 0.45
C ALA A 7 -7.70 -32.62 1.20
N GLU A 8 -8.15 -32.74 2.46
CA GLU A 8 -8.32 -31.56 3.31
C GLU A 8 -6.99 -30.79 3.37
N PRO A 9 -7.02 -29.46 3.20
CA PRO A 9 -5.82 -28.66 3.24
C PRO A 9 -5.16 -28.80 4.63
N PRO A 10 -3.82 -28.81 4.71
CA PRO A 10 -3.12 -28.93 5.98
C PRO A 10 -3.46 -27.77 6.92
N PRO A 11 -3.49 -28.03 8.24
CA PRO A 11 -3.73 -26.99 9.22
C PRO A 11 -2.69 -25.87 9.08
N LEU A 12 -3.10 -24.60 9.28
CA LEU A 12 -2.30 -23.42 9.03
C LEU A 12 -1.98 -22.71 10.35
N SER A 13 -0.70 -22.57 10.69
CA SER A 13 -0.27 -21.73 11.81
C SER A 13 -0.20 -20.25 11.42
N PHE A 14 -0.28 -19.34 12.41
CA PHE A 14 -0.19 -17.90 12.14
C PHE A 14 1.17 -17.48 11.54
N PRO A 15 2.34 -17.98 12.00
CA PRO A 15 3.62 -17.68 11.36
C PRO A 15 3.70 -18.12 9.89
N GLU A 16 3.15 -19.29 9.55
CA GLU A 16 3.09 -19.77 8.15
C GLU A 16 2.17 -18.87 7.30
N ALA A 17 1.00 -18.51 7.83
CA ALA A 17 0.10 -17.58 7.18
C ALA A 17 0.75 -16.20 6.96
N LEU A 18 1.52 -15.70 7.93
CA LEU A 18 2.25 -14.45 7.81
C LEU A 18 3.34 -14.51 6.74
N ALA A 19 4.07 -15.60 6.68
CA ALA A 19 5.09 -15.83 5.64
C ALA A 19 4.45 -15.89 4.24
N ALA A 20 3.32 -16.60 4.09
CA ALA A 20 2.57 -16.68 2.84
C ALA A 20 2.03 -15.30 2.40
N ALA A 21 1.40 -14.55 3.31
CA ALA A 21 0.89 -13.20 3.02
C ALA A 21 2.02 -12.23 2.62
N ARG A 22 3.16 -12.24 3.32
CA ARG A 22 4.34 -11.40 2.96
C ARG A 22 4.95 -11.77 1.61
N GLY A 23 4.83 -13.02 1.17
CA GLY A 23 5.35 -13.52 -0.10
C GLY A 23 4.41 -13.32 -1.29
N GLY A 24 3.11 -13.47 -1.09
CA GLY A 24 2.10 -13.56 -2.17
C GLY A 24 1.15 -12.36 -2.30
N ASN A 25 1.02 -11.53 -1.27
CA ASN A 25 0.02 -10.45 -1.30
C ASN A 25 0.33 -9.39 -2.38
N GLU A 26 -0.60 -9.21 -3.32
CA GLU A 26 -0.44 -8.34 -4.49
C GLU A 26 -0.22 -6.87 -4.12
N SER A 27 -0.85 -6.38 -3.05
CA SER A 27 -0.67 -5.00 -2.59
C SER A 27 0.77 -4.75 -2.15
N LEU A 28 1.38 -5.73 -1.48
CA LEU A 28 2.78 -5.66 -1.06
C LEU A 28 3.73 -5.80 -2.25
N LEU A 29 3.44 -6.73 -3.18
CA LEU A 29 4.21 -6.89 -4.41
C LEU A 29 4.16 -5.62 -5.27
N ALA A 30 2.99 -4.96 -5.37
CA ALA A 30 2.83 -3.68 -6.06
C ALA A 30 3.66 -2.57 -5.39
N ALA A 31 3.65 -2.46 -4.06
CA ALA A 31 4.47 -1.49 -3.34
C ALA A 31 5.97 -1.70 -3.57
N ARG A 32 6.42 -2.96 -3.55
CA ARG A 32 7.82 -3.31 -3.90
C ARG A 32 8.18 -3.00 -5.36
N ALA A 33 7.23 -3.16 -6.28
CA ALA A 33 7.41 -2.78 -7.68
C ALA A 33 7.54 -1.25 -7.83
N GLU A 34 6.80 -0.47 -7.05
CA GLU A 34 6.95 0.99 -7.02
C GLU A 34 8.34 1.42 -6.53
N VAL A 35 8.90 0.79 -5.51
CA VAL A 35 10.28 1.07 -5.08
C VAL A 35 11.25 0.85 -6.25
N ARG A 36 11.16 -0.30 -6.95
CA ARG A 36 12.01 -0.56 -8.13
C ARG A 36 11.82 0.49 -9.22
N GLN A 37 10.58 0.91 -9.49
CA GLN A 37 10.31 2.00 -10.44
C GLN A 37 11.03 3.28 -10.03
N ARG A 38 10.94 3.71 -8.76
CA ARG A 38 11.59 4.92 -8.26
C ARG A 38 13.10 4.83 -8.28
N GLU A 39 13.66 3.63 -8.07
CA GLU A 39 15.10 3.39 -8.21
C GLU A 39 15.57 3.58 -9.66
N GLU A 40 14.83 3.10 -10.65
CA GLU A 40 15.16 3.33 -12.06
C GLU A 40 14.98 4.82 -12.44
N GLU A 41 13.94 5.49 -11.95
CA GLU A 41 13.78 6.94 -12.11
C GLU A 41 14.94 7.73 -11.49
N LYS A 42 15.49 7.30 -10.33
CA LYS A 42 16.69 7.87 -9.71
C LYS A 42 17.92 7.67 -10.60
N LYS A 43 18.07 6.49 -11.22
CA LYS A 43 19.14 6.24 -12.20
C LYS A 43 18.98 7.15 -13.42
N ALA A 44 17.76 7.29 -13.95
CA ALA A 44 17.45 8.18 -15.06
C ALA A 44 17.77 9.66 -14.74
N ALA A 45 17.47 10.11 -13.50
CA ALA A 45 17.80 11.46 -13.06
C ALA A 45 19.32 11.75 -13.08
N LYS A 46 20.17 10.75 -12.83
CA LYS A 46 21.63 10.88 -12.99
C LYS A 46 22.03 11.14 -14.45
N GLY A 47 21.23 10.63 -15.40
CA GLY A 47 21.40 10.89 -16.82
C GLY A 47 21.36 12.37 -17.20
N LEU A 48 20.68 13.21 -16.38
CA LEU A 48 20.62 14.66 -16.60
C LEU A 48 21.99 15.37 -16.52
N TYR A 49 23.01 14.75 -15.95
CA TYR A 49 24.40 15.28 -15.93
C TYR A 49 25.16 15.02 -17.21
N PHE A 50 24.69 14.14 -18.07
CA PHE A 50 25.38 13.74 -19.30
C PHE A 50 24.83 14.45 -20.52
N PRO A 51 25.59 14.50 -21.61
CA PRO A 51 25.12 15.07 -22.85
C PRO A 51 23.95 14.25 -23.44
N THR A 52 22.98 14.94 -24.01
CA THR A 52 21.98 14.35 -24.89
C THR A 52 22.48 14.43 -26.32
N VAL A 53 22.44 13.32 -27.05
CA VAL A 53 22.77 13.25 -28.47
C VAL A 53 21.48 12.90 -29.19
N SER A 54 21.12 13.67 -30.24
CA SER A 54 19.93 13.47 -31.05
C SER A 54 20.27 13.48 -32.53
N PHE A 55 19.57 12.65 -33.27
CA PHE A 55 19.63 12.57 -34.73
C PHE A 55 18.22 12.90 -35.25
N ALA A 56 18.12 13.96 -36.04
CA ALA A 56 16.83 14.48 -36.54
C ALA A 56 16.90 14.74 -38.04
N PRO A 57 16.71 13.74 -38.90
CA PRO A 57 16.66 13.92 -40.34
C PRO A 57 15.62 14.93 -40.77
N LEU A 58 15.98 15.83 -41.67
CA LEU A 58 15.09 16.85 -42.20
C LEU A 58 15.20 16.91 -43.72
N TYR A 59 14.13 16.64 -44.44
CA TYR A 59 13.98 16.93 -45.84
C TYR A 59 13.25 18.25 -46.02
N THR A 60 13.83 19.12 -46.85
CA THR A 60 13.27 20.42 -47.18
C THR A 60 13.17 20.56 -48.69
N HIS A 61 12.02 20.96 -49.20
CA HIS A 61 11.78 21.28 -50.58
C HIS A 61 11.48 22.77 -50.69
N LEU A 62 12.25 23.49 -51.51
CA LEU A 62 12.07 24.92 -51.80
C LEU A 62 11.36 25.05 -53.14
N ASN A 63 10.82 26.22 -53.41
CA ASN A 63 10.23 26.51 -54.72
C ASN A 63 11.26 26.58 -55.86
N ASP A 64 12.54 26.88 -55.52
CA ASP A 64 13.65 26.96 -56.47
C ASP A 64 14.99 26.90 -55.72
N ASP A 65 16.11 26.69 -56.45
CA ASP A 65 17.46 26.81 -55.91
C ASP A 65 17.73 28.25 -55.45
N ILE A 66 18.40 28.40 -54.33
CA ILE A 66 18.88 29.74 -53.90
C ILE A 66 20.31 29.91 -54.37
N LEU A 67 20.50 30.83 -55.29
CA LEU A 67 21.79 31.10 -55.90
C LEU A 67 22.47 32.32 -55.27
N LEU A 68 23.77 32.29 -55.14
CA LEU A 68 24.61 33.44 -54.84
C LEU A 68 25.10 34.00 -56.20
N ASP A 69 24.49 35.11 -56.61
CA ASP A 69 24.89 35.84 -57.85
C ASP A 69 26.04 36.80 -57.53
N LEU A 70 27.25 36.47 -58.00
CA LEU A 70 28.46 37.27 -57.91
C LEU A 70 28.81 37.91 -59.27
N ASN A 71 27.91 37.84 -60.28
CA ASN A 71 28.12 38.48 -61.58
C ASN A 71 28.40 39.97 -61.52
N PRO A 72 27.87 40.76 -60.59
CA PRO A 72 28.33 42.16 -60.41
C PRO A 72 29.84 42.32 -60.22
N ILE A 73 30.49 41.35 -59.50
CA ILE A 73 31.98 41.33 -59.35
C ILE A 73 32.64 40.94 -60.67
N ARG A 74 32.12 39.95 -61.39
CA ARG A 74 32.55 39.55 -62.71
C ARG A 74 32.55 40.76 -63.66
N ASP A 75 31.48 41.56 -63.67
CA ASP A 75 31.32 42.69 -64.51
C ASP A 75 32.35 43.81 -64.18
N VAL A 76 32.73 44.01 -62.92
CA VAL A 76 33.81 44.89 -62.51
C VAL A 76 35.16 44.34 -63.04
N VAL A 77 35.43 43.04 -62.91
CA VAL A 77 36.67 42.40 -63.43
C VAL A 77 36.78 42.61 -64.94
N LEU A 78 35.71 42.37 -65.66
CA LEU A 78 35.70 42.56 -67.14
C LEU A 78 35.90 44.02 -67.53
N LYS A 79 35.37 44.98 -66.78
CA LYS A 79 35.60 46.42 -67.03
C LYS A 79 37.07 46.84 -66.78
N LEU A 80 37.70 46.26 -65.80
CA LEU A 80 39.10 46.52 -65.44
C LEU A 80 40.08 45.87 -66.42
N HIS A 81 39.67 44.78 -67.10
CA HIS A 81 40.49 44.01 -68.05
C HIS A 81 39.79 43.90 -69.41
N PRO A 82 39.61 44.97 -70.15
CA PRO A 82 38.81 44.97 -71.41
C PRO A 82 39.43 44.09 -72.52
N GLN A 83 40.70 43.68 -72.43
CA GLN A 83 41.37 42.72 -73.34
C GLN A 83 40.95 41.28 -73.12
N VAL A 84 40.29 40.92 -72.00
CA VAL A 84 39.80 39.55 -71.72
C VAL A 84 38.41 39.38 -72.33
N PRO A 85 38.19 38.48 -73.29
CA PRO A 85 36.88 38.22 -73.83
C PRO A 85 35.92 37.76 -72.73
N PRO A 86 34.66 38.30 -72.62
CA PRO A 86 33.69 37.88 -71.64
C PRO A 86 33.38 36.38 -71.61
N ALA A 87 33.55 35.70 -72.76
CA ALA A 87 33.37 34.26 -72.91
C ALA A 87 34.44 33.42 -72.16
N LEU A 88 35.59 34.00 -71.82
CA LEU A 88 36.65 33.34 -71.04
C LEU A 88 36.47 33.47 -69.54
N VAL A 89 35.53 34.30 -69.07
CA VAL A 89 35.20 34.50 -67.64
C VAL A 89 33.80 33.92 -67.43
N PRO A 90 33.66 32.71 -66.85
CA PRO A 90 32.39 32.07 -66.64
C PRO A 90 31.50 32.90 -65.67
N PRO A 91 30.18 32.73 -65.66
CA PRO A 91 29.31 33.31 -64.65
C PRO A 91 29.78 32.98 -63.27
N PHE A 92 29.73 33.98 -62.38
CA PHE A 92 30.07 33.80 -60.95
C PHE A 92 28.75 33.57 -60.18
N GLU A 93 28.21 32.33 -60.35
CA GLU A 93 27.02 31.88 -59.66
C GLU A 93 27.36 30.62 -58.90
N ASP A 94 26.99 30.56 -57.60
CA ASP A 94 27.15 29.36 -56.81
C ASP A 94 25.82 29.05 -56.11
N THR A 95 25.49 27.76 -55.99
CA THR A 95 24.25 27.35 -55.34
C THR A 95 24.44 27.36 -53.82
N LEU A 96 23.77 28.28 -53.12
CA LEU A 96 23.78 28.31 -51.67
C LEU A 96 22.89 27.22 -51.06
N PHE A 97 21.68 27.06 -51.62
CA PHE A 97 20.76 26.02 -51.18
C PHE A 97 20.08 25.41 -52.44
N LYS A 98 20.07 24.09 -52.49
CA LYS A 98 19.37 23.32 -53.52
C LYS A 98 17.87 23.34 -53.21
N GLN A 99 17.05 23.21 -54.25
CA GLN A 99 15.61 23.05 -54.14
C GLN A 99 15.24 21.88 -53.24
N ASP A 100 15.96 20.74 -53.38
CA ASP A 100 15.77 19.54 -52.59
C ASP A 100 16.99 19.33 -51.68
N MET A 101 16.75 19.36 -50.37
CA MET A 101 17.81 19.19 -49.39
C MET A 101 17.42 18.11 -48.36
N LEU A 102 18.29 17.13 -48.16
CA LEU A 102 18.17 16.16 -47.09
C LEU A 102 19.30 16.42 -46.05
N ARG A 103 18.93 16.94 -44.90
CA ARG A 103 19.85 17.16 -43.79
C ARG A 103 19.81 15.99 -42.83
N LEU A 104 20.98 15.56 -42.38
CA LEU A 104 21.15 14.45 -41.41
C LEU A 104 22.01 14.95 -40.23
N PRO A 105 21.50 15.94 -39.44
CA PRO A 105 22.27 16.52 -38.34
C PRO A 105 22.31 15.59 -37.14
N LEU A 106 23.50 15.37 -36.59
CA LEU A 106 23.74 14.81 -35.28
C LEU A 106 24.02 15.99 -34.33
N THR A 107 23.14 16.20 -33.34
CA THR A 107 23.29 17.30 -32.38
C THR A 107 23.59 16.75 -31.00
N ALA A 108 24.52 17.40 -30.30
CA ALA A 108 24.84 17.10 -28.90
C ALA A 108 24.62 18.35 -28.05
N ARG A 109 24.01 18.18 -26.87
CA ARG A 109 23.87 19.23 -25.87
C ARG A 109 24.23 18.71 -24.48
N TRP A 110 25.17 19.33 -23.83
CA TRP A 110 25.65 18.96 -22.52
C TRP A 110 25.43 20.12 -21.52
N PRO A 111 24.56 19.94 -20.49
CA PRO A 111 24.38 20.96 -19.47
C PRO A 111 25.61 20.98 -18.54
N LEU A 112 26.37 22.07 -18.55
CA LEU A 112 27.53 22.26 -17.69
C LEU A 112 27.18 22.92 -16.35
N PHE A 113 26.21 23.85 -16.38
CA PHE A 113 25.67 24.51 -15.20
C PHE A 113 24.21 24.86 -15.41
N THR A 114 23.37 24.55 -14.43
CA THR A 114 21.91 24.75 -14.50
C THR A 114 21.35 25.48 -13.27
N GLY A 115 22.18 26.24 -12.55
CA GLY A 115 21.79 26.88 -11.30
C GLY A 115 21.43 25.88 -10.20
N GLY A 116 21.98 24.64 -10.23
CA GLY A 116 21.70 23.60 -9.25
C GLY A 116 20.42 22.78 -9.52
N ARG A 117 19.67 23.04 -10.62
CA ARG A 117 18.41 22.35 -10.94
C ARG A 117 18.59 20.85 -11.14
N ILE A 118 19.66 20.40 -11.80
CA ILE A 118 19.96 18.98 -11.99
C ILE A 118 20.25 18.32 -10.63
N GLY A 119 21.02 18.97 -9.75
CA GLY A 119 21.27 18.48 -8.40
C GLY A 119 19.97 18.36 -7.59
N ALA A 120 19.09 19.36 -7.65
CA ALA A 120 17.79 19.32 -7.01
C ALA A 120 16.89 18.19 -7.56
N ALA A 121 16.90 17.96 -8.88
CA ALA A 121 16.16 16.87 -9.51
C ALA A 121 16.65 15.49 -9.03
N ASN A 122 17.96 15.31 -8.90
CA ASN A 122 18.55 14.06 -8.40
C ASN A 122 18.21 13.82 -6.92
N ARG A 123 18.31 14.84 -6.04
CA ARG A 123 17.92 14.71 -4.63
C ARG A 123 16.40 14.50 -4.50
N ALA A 124 15.59 15.11 -5.36
CA ALA A 124 14.15 14.86 -5.42
C ALA A 124 13.86 13.40 -5.81
N ALA A 125 14.56 12.83 -6.78
CA ALA A 125 14.41 11.41 -7.16
C ALA A 125 14.81 10.49 -6.00
N GLU A 126 15.86 10.83 -5.25
CA GLU A 126 16.26 10.08 -4.05
C GLU A 126 15.21 10.15 -2.94
N ALA A 127 14.60 11.32 -2.71
CA ALA A 127 13.51 11.46 -1.76
C ALA A 127 12.27 10.64 -2.16
N ARG A 128 11.97 10.51 -3.47
CA ARG A 128 10.90 9.63 -3.97
C ARG A 128 11.16 8.15 -3.68
N VAL A 129 12.40 7.69 -3.77
CA VAL A 129 12.77 6.32 -3.37
C VAL A 129 12.50 6.10 -1.89
N ARG A 130 12.87 7.07 -1.02
CA ARG A 130 12.57 6.99 0.42
C ARG A 130 11.07 7.00 0.72
N ASP A 131 10.29 7.82 0.03
CA ASP A 131 8.82 7.85 0.15
C ASP A 131 8.21 6.50 -0.20
N ALA A 132 8.61 5.90 -1.34
CA ALA A 132 8.15 4.58 -1.78
C ALA A 132 8.57 3.46 -0.80
N GLY A 133 9.78 3.52 -0.25
CA GLY A 133 10.25 2.57 0.76
C GLY A 133 9.43 2.64 2.06
N ALA A 134 9.12 3.84 2.53
CA ALA A 134 8.27 4.02 3.70
C ALA A 134 6.81 3.61 3.41
N GLN A 135 6.31 3.82 2.20
CA GLN A 135 5.00 3.31 1.76
C GLN A 135 4.95 1.79 1.75
N THR A 136 6.03 1.12 1.33
CA THR A 136 6.13 -0.35 1.39
C THR A 136 6.03 -0.86 2.82
N ARG A 137 6.72 -0.23 3.79
CA ARG A 137 6.58 -0.59 5.21
C ARG A 137 5.17 -0.37 5.73
N GLN A 138 4.53 0.71 5.34
CA GLN A 138 3.13 0.95 5.68
C GLN A 138 2.20 -0.12 5.09
N ALA A 139 2.48 -0.60 3.87
CA ALA A 139 1.75 -1.71 3.27
C ALA A 139 1.98 -3.04 4.02
N GLU A 140 3.20 -3.31 4.50
CA GLU A 140 3.52 -4.48 5.32
C GLU A 140 2.72 -4.50 6.63
N GLU A 141 2.63 -3.37 7.33
CA GLU A 141 1.80 -3.22 8.52
C GLU A 141 0.30 -3.44 8.21
N GLY A 142 -0.18 -2.88 7.10
CA GLY A 142 -1.57 -3.08 6.65
C GLY A 142 -1.89 -4.53 6.29
N VAL A 143 -0.94 -5.25 5.67
CA VAL A 143 -1.08 -6.69 5.37
C VAL A 143 -1.10 -7.51 6.66
N LEU A 144 -0.22 -7.22 7.62
CA LEU A 144 -0.24 -7.88 8.93
C LEU A 144 -1.59 -7.70 9.63
N ARG A 145 -2.10 -6.47 9.72
CA ARG A 145 -3.41 -6.20 10.31
C ARG A 145 -4.54 -6.95 9.60
N SER A 146 -4.53 -6.96 8.27
CA SER A 146 -5.55 -7.65 7.47
C SER A 146 -5.49 -9.16 7.69
N LEU A 147 -4.27 -9.71 7.80
CA LEU A 147 -4.05 -11.12 8.10
C LEU A 147 -4.52 -11.47 9.52
N VAL A 148 -4.18 -10.67 10.53
CA VAL A 148 -4.64 -10.88 11.91
C VAL A 148 -6.17 -10.95 11.95
N ARG A 149 -6.83 -9.98 11.33
CA ARG A 149 -8.30 -9.94 11.26
C ARG A 149 -8.90 -11.18 10.57
N ALA A 150 -8.34 -11.59 9.43
CA ALA A 150 -8.87 -12.71 8.66
C ALA A 150 -8.56 -14.06 9.31
N TYR A 151 -7.32 -14.28 9.77
CA TYR A 151 -6.87 -15.52 10.39
C TYR A 151 -7.62 -15.80 11.70
N PHE A 152 -7.59 -14.84 12.63
CA PHE A 152 -8.28 -14.98 13.90
C PHE A 152 -9.79 -14.83 13.76
N GLY A 153 -10.28 -14.18 12.70
CA GLY A 153 -11.70 -14.17 12.34
C GLY A 153 -12.21 -15.55 11.93
N LEU A 154 -11.44 -16.30 11.13
CA LEU A 154 -11.78 -17.68 10.80
C LEU A 154 -11.66 -18.57 12.06
N ARG A 155 -10.63 -18.36 12.90
CA ARG A 155 -10.51 -19.07 14.16
C ARG A 155 -11.72 -18.82 15.07
N LEU A 156 -12.17 -17.60 15.23
CA LEU A 156 -13.38 -17.25 15.97
C LEU A 156 -14.61 -17.96 15.40
N ALA A 157 -14.83 -17.91 14.09
CA ALA A 157 -15.99 -18.55 13.46
C ALA A 157 -16.02 -20.07 13.69
N LEU A 158 -14.87 -20.73 13.66
CA LEU A 158 -14.73 -22.16 13.97
C LEU A 158 -15.08 -22.46 15.44
N GLU A 159 -14.59 -21.64 16.37
CA GLU A 159 -14.88 -21.80 17.82
C GLU A 159 -16.36 -21.53 18.11
N GLU A 160 -16.96 -20.50 17.50
CA GLU A 160 -18.40 -20.21 17.62
C GLU A 160 -19.25 -21.34 17.06
N LYS A 161 -18.88 -21.93 15.92
CA LYS A 161 -19.55 -23.10 15.36
C LYS A 161 -19.47 -24.29 16.31
N ALA A 162 -18.32 -24.51 16.96
CA ALA A 162 -18.14 -25.60 17.94
C ALA A 162 -19.06 -25.38 19.16
N VAL A 163 -19.11 -24.18 19.73
CA VAL A 163 -20.02 -23.84 20.83
C VAL A 163 -21.48 -24.09 20.44
N ARG A 164 -21.90 -23.66 19.24
CA ARG A 164 -23.28 -23.89 18.76
C ARG A 164 -23.59 -25.37 18.51
N ALA A 165 -22.60 -26.15 18.09
CA ALA A 165 -22.76 -27.61 17.95
C ALA A 165 -23.02 -28.28 19.32
N GLU A 166 -22.28 -27.88 20.35
CA GLU A 166 -22.47 -28.37 21.72
C GLU A 166 -23.86 -27.97 22.28
N VAL A 167 -24.30 -26.73 22.04
CA VAL A 167 -25.63 -26.27 22.44
C VAL A 167 -26.73 -27.08 21.75
N LEU A 168 -26.60 -27.31 20.45
CA LEU A 168 -27.55 -28.13 19.69
C LEU A 168 -27.61 -29.55 20.25
N ALA A 169 -26.45 -30.20 20.43
CA ALA A 169 -26.39 -31.55 20.99
C ALA A 169 -27.03 -31.64 22.40
N GLY A 170 -26.78 -30.62 23.23
CA GLY A 170 -27.38 -30.55 24.57
C GLY A 170 -28.89 -30.32 24.54
N LEU A 171 -29.41 -29.54 23.60
CA LEU A 171 -30.88 -29.36 23.44
C LEU A 171 -31.51 -30.60 22.81
N GLU A 172 -30.86 -31.34 21.94
CA GLU A 172 -31.31 -32.62 21.45
C GLU A 172 -31.44 -33.66 22.56
N GLN A 173 -30.49 -33.68 23.50
CA GLN A 173 -30.60 -34.52 24.67
C GLN A 173 -31.76 -34.08 25.56
N HIS A 174 -31.90 -32.78 25.81
CA HIS A 174 -33.01 -32.24 26.58
C HIS A 174 -34.40 -32.56 26.00
N VAL A 175 -34.55 -32.53 24.67
CA VAL A 175 -35.77 -32.97 23.99
C VAL A 175 -36.06 -34.47 24.25
N ARG A 176 -34.99 -35.32 24.20
CA ARG A 176 -35.18 -36.76 24.49
C ARG A 176 -35.64 -37.00 25.95
N ASP A 177 -35.05 -36.28 26.88
CA ASP A 177 -35.39 -36.38 28.30
C ASP A 177 -36.79 -35.84 28.56
N ALA A 178 -37.19 -34.72 27.98
CA ALA A 178 -38.52 -34.15 28.09
C ALA A 178 -39.59 -35.09 27.48
N ARG A 179 -39.30 -35.76 26.37
CA ARG A 179 -40.20 -36.74 25.76
C ARG A 179 -40.44 -37.92 26.67
N ARG A 180 -39.38 -38.49 27.26
CA ARG A 180 -39.46 -39.60 28.23
C ARG A 180 -40.31 -39.21 29.44
N LEU A 181 -40.05 -38.04 30.04
CA LEU A 181 -40.81 -37.58 31.20
C LEU A 181 -42.28 -37.27 30.89
N GLU A 182 -42.63 -36.81 29.69
CA GLU A 182 -44.02 -36.65 29.23
C GLU A 182 -44.70 -38.03 29.09
N GLU A 183 -44.05 -39.02 28.48
CA GLU A 183 -44.56 -40.39 28.33
C GLU A 183 -44.77 -41.06 29.68
N GLU A 184 -43.99 -40.75 30.69
CA GLU A 184 -44.15 -41.20 32.08
C GLU A 184 -45.19 -40.37 32.87
N GLY A 185 -45.75 -39.29 32.24
CA GLY A 185 -46.73 -38.44 32.86
C GLY A 185 -46.19 -37.46 33.91
N LEU A 186 -44.88 -37.29 33.98
CA LEU A 186 -44.21 -36.45 34.97
C LEU A 186 -44.16 -34.98 34.59
N ILE A 187 -44.27 -34.66 33.29
CA ILE A 187 -44.31 -33.27 32.82
C ILE A 187 -45.43 -33.06 31.81
N ALA A 188 -45.85 -31.79 31.65
CA ALA A 188 -46.87 -31.42 30.68
C ALA A 188 -46.27 -31.36 29.25
N LYS A 189 -47.09 -31.64 28.22
CA LYS A 189 -46.76 -31.54 26.80
C LYS A 189 -46.11 -30.22 26.42
N VAL A 190 -46.45 -29.10 27.06
CA VAL A 190 -45.88 -27.77 26.80
C VAL A 190 -44.38 -27.73 27.10
N GLU A 191 -43.89 -28.47 28.09
CA GLU A 191 -42.46 -28.53 28.45
C GLU A 191 -41.65 -29.18 27.31
N ARG A 192 -42.12 -30.27 26.72
CA ARG A 192 -41.49 -30.89 25.54
C ARG A 192 -41.51 -29.94 24.33
N LEU A 193 -42.67 -29.27 24.06
CA LEU A 193 -42.77 -28.33 22.95
C LEU A 193 -41.78 -27.13 23.09
N ASN A 194 -41.58 -26.65 24.31
CA ASN A 194 -40.56 -25.63 24.59
C ASN A 194 -39.16 -26.10 24.23
N ALA A 195 -38.77 -27.31 24.61
CA ALA A 195 -37.49 -27.93 24.26
C ALA A 195 -37.35 -28.13 22.74
N GLU A 196 -38.40 -28.56 22.03
CA GLU A 196 -38.38 -28.73 20.57
C GLU A 196 -38.22 -27.42 19.83
N VAL A 197 -38.83 -26.31 20.28
CA VAL A 197 -38.67 -24.97 19.73
C VAL A 197 -37.23 -24.50 19.92
N ALA A 198 -36.68 -24.64 21.12
CA ALA A 198 -35.28 -24.24 21.42
C ALA A 198 -34.29 -25.04 20.57
N ARG A 199 -34.48 -26.36 20.42
CA ARG A 199 -33.67 -27.21 19.53
C ARG A 199 -33.71 -26.74 18.09
N ALA A 200 -34.91 -26.44 17.54
CA ALA A 200 -35.06 -25.96 16.17
C ALA A 200 -34.34 -24.63 15.93
N GLU A 201 -34.37 -23.72 16.91
CA GLU A 201 -33.60 -22.48 16.88
C GLU A 201 -32.08 -22.72 16.91
N ALA A 202 -31.62 -23.61 17.79
CA ALA A 202 -30.20 -23.96 17.87
C ALA A 202 -29.68 -24.61 16.57
N GLU A 203 -30.50 -25.48 15.92
CA GLU A 203 -30.17 -26.06 14.61
C GLU A 203 -30.01 -24.97 13.54
N ARG A 204 -30.87 -23.97 13.53
CA ARG A 204 -30.76 -22.83 12.63
C ARG A 204 -29.49 -22.01 12.87
N GLN A 205 -29.16 -21.74 14.14
CA GLN A 205 -27.96 -21.02 14.52
C GLN A 205 -26.68 -21.78 14.17
N PHE A 206 -26.66 -23.10 14.36
CA PHE A 206 -25.55 -23.96 13.96
C PHE A 206 -25.32 -23.95 12.43
N LYS A 207 -26.40 -24.05 11.63
CA LYS A 207 -26.30 -23.96 10.17
C LYS A 207 -25.77 -22.59 9.72
N ARG A 208 -26.22 -21.51 10.36
CA ARG A 208 -25.72 -20.15 10.10
C ARG A 208 -24.23 -20.05 10.40
N ALA A 209 -23.78 -20.55 11.55
CA ALA A 209 -22.36 -20.53 11.89
C ALA A 209 -21.50 -21.32 10.87
N GLY A 210 -22.07 -22.37 10.25
CA GLY A 210 -21.42 -23.06 9.14
C GLY A 210 -21.14 -22.13 7.95
N HIS A 211 -22.10 -21.32 7.55
CA HIS A 211 -21.90 -20.33 6.48
C HIS A 211 -20.93 -19.22 6.88
N ASP A 212 -20.96 -18.78 8.15
CA ASP A 212 -20.00 -17.76 8.66
C ASP A 212 -18.55 -18.26 8.59
N VAL A 213 -18.31 -19.57 8.84
CA VAL A 213 -16.99 -20.21 8.65
C VAL A 213 -16.56 -20.14 7.18
N GLU A 214 -17.46 -20.46 6.23
CA GLU A 214 -17.10 -20.44 4.80
C GLU A 214 -16.79 -19.00 4.32
N ILE A 215 -17.53 -18.01 4.79
CA ILE A 215 -17.25 -16.59 4.50
C ILE A 215 -15.89 -16.18 5.06
N ALA A 216 -15.61 -16.54 6.32
CA ALA A 216 -14.32 -16.23 6.95
C ALA A 216 -13.14 -16.92 6.26
N ARG A 217 -13.33 -18.18 5.81
CA ARG A 217 -12.34 -18.94 5.03
C ARG A 217 -12.03 -18.27 3.71
N ALA A 218 -13.05 -17.83 2.97
CA ALA A 218 -12.88 -17.09 1.74
C ALA A 218 -12.13 -15.75 1.98
N GLY A 219 -12.44 -15.07 3.10
CA GLY A 219 -11.75 -13.85 3.51
C GLY A 219 -10.25 -14.08 3.77
N LEU A 220 -9.89 -15.19 4.45
CA LEU A 220 -8.49 -15.55 4.68
C LEU A 220 -7.77 -15.93 3.37
N ALA A 221 -8.40 -16.70 2.50
CA ALA A 221 -7.87 -17.06 1.18
C ALA A 221 -7.51 -15.81 0.36
N ASN A 222 -8.40 -14.81 0.36
CA ASN A 222 -8.15 -13.54 -0.33
C ASN A 222 -6.93 -12.78 0.24
N VAL A 223 -6.75 -12.72 1.56
CA VAL A 223 -5.58 -12.05 2.16
C VAL A 223 -4.28 -12.78 1.85
N LEU A 224 -4.33 -14.11 1.76
CA LEU A 224 -3.19 -14.96 1.41
C LEU A 224 -2.91 -14.99 -0.11
N ALA A 225 -3.75 -14.35 -0.94
CA ALA A 225 -3.71 -14.44 -2.39
C ALA A 225 -3.66 -15.91 -2.88
N SER A 226 -4.47 -16.78 -2.25
CA SER A 226 -4.48 -18.21 -2.53
C SER A 226 -5.74 -18.61 -3.29
N ASP A 227 -5.56 -19.19 -4.49
CA ASP A 227 -6.64 -19.84 -5.25
C ASP A 227 -6.96 -21.25 -4.72
N ALA A 228 -6.10 -21.81 -3.88
CA ALA A 228 -6.28 -23.12 -3.26
C ALA A 228 -7.07 -23.01 -1.96
N ALA A 229 -7.69 -24.12 -1.55
CA ALA A 229 -8.36 -24.21 -0.26
C ALA A 229 -7.36 -23.94 0.89
N VAL A 230 -7.75 -23.06 1.81
CA VAL A 230 -6.93 -22.71 2.98
C VAL A 230 -7.29 -23.61 4.15
N GLY A 231 -6.25 -24.14 4.83
CA GLY A 231 -6.41 -24.98 6.01
C GLY A 231 -6.94 -24.21 7.22
N ASP A 232 -7.46 -24.97 8.19
CA ASP A 232 -8.00 -24.37 9.41
C ASP A 232 -6.89 -23.74 10.28
N PRO A 233 -7.12 -22.54 10.84
CA PRO A 233 -6.20 -21.89 11.77
C PRO A 233 -5.99 -22.74 13.03
N VAL A 234 -4.74 -23.10 13.33
CA VAL A 234 -4.39 -23.86 14.56
C VAL A 234 -3.93 -22.99 15.70
N THR A 235 -3.45 -21.76 15.41
CA THR A 235 -3.06 -20.81 16.45
C THR A 235 -4.32 -20.30 17.18
N PRO A 236 -4.42 -20.46 18.51
CA PRO A 236 -5.60 -20.07 19.26
C PRO A 236 -5.73 -18.54 19.37
N LEU A 237 -6.95 -18.06 19.69
CA LEU A 237 -7.16 -16.71 20.18
C LEU A 237 -6.38 -16.52 21.49
N PHE A 238 -5.98 -15.30 21.80
CA PHE A 238 -5.21 -15.00 23.00
C PHE A 238 -5.53 -13.64 23.59
N VAL A 239 -5.21 -13.46 24.88
CA VAL A 239 -5.26 -12.18 25.58
C VAL A 239 -3.97 -12.00 26.36
N ALA A 240 -3.23 -10.92 26.10
CA ALA A 240 -2.02 -10.56 26.83
C ALA A 240 -2.35 -9.58 27.96
N PHE A 241 -1.92 -9.91 29.18
CA PHE A 241 -2.17 -9.10 30.36
C PHE A 241 -1.03 -8.12 30.68
N ASP A 242 0.19 -8.38 30.19
CA ASP A 242 1.38 -7.56 30.41
C ASP A 242 1.65 -6.65 29.19
N LEU A 243 0.74 -5.69 28.94
CA LEU A 243 1.00 -4.63 27.96
C LEU A 243 1.80 -3.50 28.60
N GLU A 244 2.81 -3.01 27.88
CA GLU A 244 3.53 -1.79 28.24
C GLU A 244 2.56 -0.59 28.32
N PRO A 245 2.88 0.47 29.09
CA PRO A 245 2.05 1.66 29.15
C PRO A 245 1.89 2.35 27.80
N ALA A 246 0.74 3.00 27.55
CA ALA A 246 0.41 3.69 26.30
C ALA A 246 1.49 4.69 25.84
N ASP A 247 2.20 5.34 26.78
CA ASP A 247 3.27 6.28 26.48
C ASP A 247 4.42 5.64 25.69
N ARG A 248 4.74 4.35 25.95
CA ARG A 248 5.78 3.62 25.19
C ARG A 248 5.41 3.43 23.72
N PHE A 249 4.16 3.08 23.47
CA PHE A 249 3.66 2.95 22.09
C PHE A 249 3.62 4.31 21.39
N ARG A 250 3.29 5.38 22.11
CA ARG A 250 3.29 6.74 21.58
C ARG A 250 4.71 7.23 21.25
N GLU A 251 5.68 6.97 22.12
CA GLU A 251 7.10 7.27 21.87
C GLU A 251 7.59 6.53 20.62
N ALA A 252 7.30 5.25 20.49
CA ALA A 252 7.65 4.45 19.33
C ALA A 252 7.01 4.98 18.04
N ALA A 253 5.71 5.31 18.07
CA ALA A 253 5.01 5.91 16.93
C ALA A 253 5.70 7.19 16.44
N LEU A 254 6.04 8.10 17.36
CA LEU A 254 6.68 9.37 17.01
C LEU A 254 8.14 9.22 16.55
N ALA A 255 8.80 8.12 16.92
CA ALA A 255 10.20 7.84 16.54
C ALA A 255 10.32 7.18 15.17
N SER A 256 9.46 6.21 14.82
CA SER A 256 9.71 5.29 13.69
C SER A 256 8.50 4.95 12.83
N HIS A 257 7.36 5.64 13.01
CA HIS A 257 6.16 5.32 12.22
C HIS A 257 6.37 5.59 10.73
N PRO A 258 6.06 4.64 9.82
CA PRO A 258 6.30 4.79 8.38
C PRO A 258 5.66 6.03 7.74
N ALA A 259 4.49 6.46 8.22
CA ALA A 259 3.84 7.67 7.72
C ALA A 259 4.64 8.96 8.02
N LEU A 260 5.40 9.03 9.14
CA LEU A 260 6.29 10.14 9.45
C LEU A 260 7.52 10.15 8.54
N GLU A 261 8.05 8.98 8.22
CA GLU A 261 9.16 8.85 7.26
C GLU A 261 8.73 9.25 5.85
N ARG A 262 7.53 8.85 5.41
CA ARG A 262 6.93 9.34 4.15
C ARG A 262 6.85 10.86 4.13
N LEU A 263 6.34 11.44 5.21
CA LEU A 263 6.18 12.90 5.29
C LEU A 263 7.53 13.63 5.35
N ALA A 264 8.57 13.02 5.97
CA ALA A 264 9.94 13.53 5.92
C ALA A 264 10.47 13.51 4.47
N ALA A 265 10.26 12.45 3.72
CA ALA A 265 10.62 12.38 2.30
C ALA A 265 9.87 13.44 1.46
N GLN A 266 8.59 13.66 1.72
CA GLN A 266 7.79 14.71 1.07
C GLN A 266 8.26 16.12 1.44
N ARG A 267 8.76 16.33 2.66
CA ARG A 267 9.38 17.60 3.08
C ARG A 267 10.66 17.85 2.29
N ASP A 268 11.48 16.82 2.10
CA ASP A 268 12.69 16.92 1.30
C ASP A 268 12.36 17.22 -0.16
N LEU A 269 11.36 16.54 -0.74
CA LEU A 269 10.83 16.84 -2.09
C LEU A 269 10.38 18.29 -2.24
N ALA A 270 9.64 18.82 -1.28
CA ALA A 270 9.22 20.22 -1.29
C ALA A 270 10.41 21.19 -1.17
N GLY A 271 11.42 20.82 -0.39
CA GLY A 271 12.69 21.57 -0.28
C GLY A 271 13.43 21.62 -1.61
N GLU A 272 13.55 20.49 -2.31
CA GLU A 272 14.20 20.40 -3.61
C GLU A 272 13.39 21.12 -4.72
N ALA A 273 12.06 21.15 -4.63
CA ALA A 273 11.24 21.95 -5.51
C ALA A 273 11.54 23.45 -5.34
N VAL A 274 11.71 23.94 -4.11
CA VAL A 274 12.13 25.31 -3.83
C VAL A 274 13.54 25.57 -4.38
N ALA A 275 14.47 24.63 -4.19
CA ALA A 275 15.86 24.74 -4.72
C ALA A 275 15.86 24.80 -6.26
N ALA A 276 15.06 23.98 -6.93
CA ALA A 276 14.92 24.00 -8.38
C ALA A 276 14.35 25.34 -8.90
N GLN A 277 13.33 25.90 -8.21
CA GLN A 277 12.78 27.20 -8.59
C GLN A 277 13.76 28.35 -8.33
N LYS A 278 14.56 28.30 -7.27
CA LYS A 278 15.67 29.26 -7.06
C LYS A 278 16.74 29.11 -8.15
N GLY A 279 17.05 27.88 -8.58
CA GLY A 279 17.98 27.60 -9.65
C GLY A 279 17.58 28.21 -10.99
N ALA A 280 16.29 28.44 -11.23
CA ALA A 280 15.77 29.07 -12.45
C ALA A 280 16.11 30.56 -12.59
N PHE A 281 16.63 31.20 -11.54
CA PHE A 281 17.12 32.60 -11.59
C PHE A 281 18.58 32.70 -12.01
N TRP A 282 19.31 31.59 -12.07
CA TRP A 282 20.71 31.54 -12.51
C TRP A 282 20.81 31.24 -14.00
N PRO A 283 21.89 31.69 -14.67
CA PRO A 283 22.14 31.33 -16.06
C PRO A 283 22.27 29.80 -16.19
N GLU A 284 21.82 29.28 -17.33
CA GLU A 284 22.14 27.92 -17.77
C GLU A 284 23.34 27.98 -18.71
N VAL A 285 24.41 27.23 -18.41
CA VAL A 285 25.60 27.10 -19.27
C VAL A 285 25.60 25.69 -19.84
N PHE A 286 25.79 25.57 -21.14
CA PHE A 286 25.80 24.28 -21.83
C PHE A 286 26.86 24.25 -22.93
N ALA A 287 27.50 23.10 -23.13
CA ALA A 287 28.24 22.82 -24.34
C ALA A 287 27.25 22.28 -25.39
N TYR A 288 27.51 22.62 -26.63
CA TYR A 288 26.73 22.10 -27.76
C TYR A 288 27.63 21.75 -28.92
N GLY A 289 27.19 20.81 -29.74
CA GLY A 289 27.83 20.41 -30.98
C GLY A 289 26.82 20.01 -32.02
N LEU A 290 27.18 20.20 -33.28
CA LEU A 290 26.43 19.73 -34.45
C LEU A 290 27.44 19.11 -35.41
N TYR A 291 27.07 17.99 -35.99
CA TYR A 291 27.78 17.34 -37.10
C TYR A 291 26.81 16.97 -38.19
N GLU A 292 27.02 17.48 -39.40
CA GLU A 292 26.19 17.13 -40.56
C GLU A 292 26.77 15.88 -41.26
N MET A 293 26.04 14.78 -41.19
CA MET A 293 26.47 13.53 -41.76
C MET A 293 26.42 13.51 -43.31
N ARG A 294 25.50 14.30 -43.90
CA ARG A 294 25.35 14.44 -45.34
C ARG A 294 25.90 15.79 -45.81
N LYS A 295 27.14 15.79 -46.30
CA LYS A 295 27.86 16.97 -46.76
C LYS A 295 27.38 17.54 -48.10
N THR A 296 26.74 16.70 -48.94
CA THR A 296 26.36 17.06 -50.32
C THR A 296 25.30 18.16 -50.40
N ASP A 297 24.53 18.39 -49.32
CA ASP A 297 23.48 19.39 -49.28
C ASP A 297 23.79 20.55 -48.30
N LEU A 298 25.08 20.65 -47.88
CA LEU A 298 25.60 21.81 -47.19
C LEU A 298 25.83 22.96 -48.16
N SER A 299 25.52 24.15 -47.75
CA SER A 299 25.92 25.38 -48.42
C SER A 299 27.45 25.53 -48.36
N PRO A 300 28.11 26.13 -49.37
CA PRO A 300 29.55 26.40 -49.35
C PRO A 300 30.08 27.17 -48.12
N ILE A 301 29.21 27.87 -47.44
CA ILE A 301 29.54 28.68 -46.22
C ILE A 301 29.15 27.99 -44.92
N GLU A 302 28.49 26.80 -44.98
CA GLU A 302 28.12 26.06 -43.80
C GLU A 302 29.23 25.12 -43.37
N PRO A 303 29.64 25.11 -42.09
CA PRO A 303 30.62 24.16 -41.59
C PRO A 303 30.01 22.76 -41.48
N GLU A 304 30.81 21.70 -41.77
CA GLU A 304 30.41 20.29 -41.58
C GLU A 304 30.14 19.96 -40.11
N TRP A 305 30.80 20.65 -39.20
CA TRP A 305 30.61 20.53 -37.74
C TRP A 305 30.86 21.87 -37.07
N LEU A 306 30.20 22.02 -35.95
CA LEU A 306 30.49 23.13 -35.03
C LEU A 306 30.39 22.62 -33.59
N ALA A 307 31.16 23.23 -32.70
CA ALA A 307 31.07 23.00 -31.28
C ALA A 307 31.28 24.33 -30.55
N GLY A 308 30.61 24.47 -29.41
CA GLY A 308 30.69 25.70 -28.65
C GLY A 308 30.15 25.58 -27.23
N VAL A 309 30.29 26.65 -26.49
CA VAL A 309 29.66 26.81 -25.18
C VAL A 309 28.72 28.00 -25.26
N GLY A 310 27.48 27.77 -24.78
CA GLY A 310 26.42 28.79 -24.74
C GLY A 310 25.97 29.05 -23.31
N ALA A 311 25.54 30.27 -23.05
CA ALA A 311 24.88 30.63 -21.81
C ALA A 311 23.48 31.21 -22.13
N ARG A 312 22.47 30.81 -21.35
CA ARG A 312 21.11 31.33 -21.46
C ARG A 312 20.65 31.84 -20.10
N ILE A 313 20.21 33.06 -20.05
CA ILE A 313 19.51 33.62 -18.89
C ILE A 313 18.21 34.22 -19.34
N GLU A 314 17.14 33.92 -18.65
CA GLU A 314 15.83 34.52 -18.91
C GLU A 314 15.70 35.80 -18.07
N LEU A 315 15.73 36.94 -18.71
CA LEU A 315 15.70 38.25 -18.01
C LEU A 315 14.30 38.60 -17.54
N PHE A 316 13.28 38.31 -18.35
CA PHE A 316 11.88 38.61 -18.07
C PHE A 316 10.97 37.48 -18.58
N ASP A 317 10.05 37.02 -17.73
CA ASP A 317 9.10 35.92 -18.00
C ASP A 317 7.67 36.26 -17.53
N GLY A 318 7.33 37.56 -17.48
CA GLY A 318 6.04 38.00 -16.97
C GLY A 318 5.85 37.80 -15.47
N GLY A 319 6.93 37.57 -14.71
CA GLY A 319 6.90 37.29 -13.27
C GLY A 319 6.59 35.81 -12.91
N SER A 320 6.53 34.91 -13.88
CA SER A 320 6.20 33.52 -13.72
C SER A 320 7.12 32.82 -12.70
N ARG A 321 8.44 33.02 -12.76
CA ARG A 321 9.42 32.43 -11.84
C ARG A 321 9.19 32.84 -10.39
N LEU A 322 8.86 34.10 -10.13
CA LEU A 322 8.54 34.58 -8.78
C LEU A 322 7.30 33.87 -8.21
N LYS A 323 6.27 33.71 -9.04
CA LYS A 323 5.04 33.02 -8.62
C LYS A 323 5.24 31.52 -8.42
N LYS A 324 6.03 30.87 -9.29
CA LYS A 324 6.44 29.47 -9.12
C LYS A 324 7.25 29.25 -7.85
N LEU A 325 8.18 30.15 -7.52
CA LEU A 325 8.93 30.11 -6.26
C LEU A 325 8.01 30.29 -5.05
N ALA A 326 7.07 31.24 -5.11
CA ALA A 326 6.08 31.44 -4.04
C ALA A 326 5.19 30.18 -3.86
N ALA A 327 4.72 29.56 -4.96
CA ALA A 327 3.96 28.32 -4.92
C ALA A 327 4.76 27.15 -4.29
N ALA A 328 6.05 27.01 -4.64
CA ALA A 328 6.92 25.98 -4.04
C ALA A 328 7.11 26.19 -2.52
N ARG A 329 7.24 27.44 -2.07
CA ARG A 329 7.32 27.78 -0.64
C ARG A 329 6.00 27.44 0.08
N ALA A 330 4.86 27.80 -0.50
CA ALA A 330 3.56 27.45 0.06
C ALA A 330 3.36 25.92 0.17
N GLN A 331 3.86 25.15 -0.80
CA GLN A 331 3.89 23.69 -0.73
C GLN A 331 4.77 23.19 0.44
N GLN A 332 5.93 23.79 0.66
CA GLN A 332 6.82 23.47 1.79
C GLN A 332 6.13 23.75 3.13
N ASP A 333 5.44 24.90 3.25
CA ASP A 333 4.69 25.25 4.46
C ASP A 333 3.51 24.30 4.71
N ARG A 334 2.80 23.90 3.63
CA ARG A 334 1.76 22.86 3.70
C ARG A 334 2.30 21.56 4.30
N VAL A 335 3.46 21.07 3.85
CA VAL A 335 4.04 19.82 4.36
C VAL A 335 4.42 19.95 5.84
N LYS A 336 4.94 21.10 6.28
CA LYS A 336 5.21 21.35 7.72
C LYS A 336 3.94 21.25 8.57
N LEU A 337 2.84 21.83 8.10
CA LEU A 337 1.55 21.77 8.81
C LEU A 337 1.00 20.34 8.86
N LEU A 338 1.19 19.57 7.78
CA LEU A 338 0.81 18.15 7.74
C LEU A 338 1.66 17.30 8.71
N ASP A 339 2.96 17.60 8.89
CA ASP A 339 3.80 16.92 9.89
C ASP A 339 3.28 17.15 11.32
N GLN A 340 2.97 18.41 11.65
CA GLN A 340 2.40 18.75 12.95
C GLN A 340 1.04 18.06 13.19
N LYS A 341 0.20 18.01 12.15
CA LYS A 341 -1.09 17.31 12.22
C LYS A 341 -0.90 15.81 12.43
N LEU A 342 -0.07 15.16 11.61
CA LEU A 342 0.15 13.72 11.66
C LEU A 342 0.69 13.27 13.04
N ARG A 343 1.61 14.02 13.64
CA ARG A 343 2.13 13.73 15.00
C ARG A 343 1.03 13.73 16.05
N ARG A 344 0.09 14.67 15.97
CA ARG A 344 -1.06 14.71 16.88
C ARG A 344 -2.03 13.56 16.61
N ASP A 345 -2.32 13.30 15.35
CA ASP A 345 -3.23 12.23 14.93
C ASP A 345 -2.72 10.87 15.38
N LEU A 346 -1.41 10.60 15.22
CA LEU A 346 -0.77 9.37 15.68
C LEU A 346 -0.87 9.21 17.21
N GLY A 347 -0.62 10.28 17.97
CA GLY A 347 -0.78 10.23 19.42
C GLY A 347 -2.21 9.87 19.85
N THR A 348 -3.21 10.46 19.19
CA THR A 348 -4.62 10.14 19.44
C THR A 348 -4.99 8.71 18.99
N LEU A 349 -4.45 8.27 17.87
CA LEU A 349 -4.70 6.92 17.33
C LEU A 349 -4.14 5.85 18.29
N VAL A 350 -2.89 6.01 18.74
CA VAL A 350 -2.25 5.09 19.69
C VAL A 350 -3.06 5.03 21.01
N GLU A 351 -3.45 6.17 21.56
CA GLU A 351 -4.26 6.20 22.80
C GLU A 351 -5.58 5.46 22.59
N ARG A 352 -6.26 5.70 21.48
CA ARG A 352 -7.52 5.03 21.15
C ARG A 352 -7.34 3.51 21.08
N GLN A 353 -6.35 3.03 20.32
CA GLN A 353 -6.16 1.59 20.14
C GLN A 353 -5.70 0.91 21.43
N TYR A 354 -4.90 1.60 22.24
CA TYR A 354 -4.54 1.13 23.56
C TYR A 354 -5.77 0.92 24.44
N ARG A 355 -6.70 1.91 24.48
CA ARG A 355 -7.94 1.81 25.26
C ARG A 355 -8.87 0.73 24.75
N GLU A 356 -8.94 0.49 23.43
CA GLU A 356 -9.72 -0.61 22.88
C GLU A 356 -9.12 -1.98 23.28
N ALA A 357 -7.80 -2.13 23.27
CA ALA A 357 -7.15 -3.34 23.76
C ALA A 357 -7.38 -3.55 25.26
N GLU A 358 -7.26 -2.50 26.07
CA GLU A 358 -7.50 -2.53 27.51
C GLU A 358 -8.96 -2.91 27.84
N LYS A 359 -9.92 -2.28 27.18
CA LYS A 359 -11.35 -2.59 27.28
C LYS A 359 -11.66 -4.05 26.93
N ALA A 360 -11.11 -4.56 25.82
CA ALA A 360 -11.34 -5.95 25.39
C ALA A 360 -10.75 -6.95 26.42
N ARG A 361 -9.57 -6.64 26.97
CA ARG A 361 -8.94 -7.43 28.05
C ARG A 361 -9.78 -7.46 29.33
N GLU A 362 -10.27 -6.30 29.79
CA GLU A 362 -11.14 -6.21 30.97
C GLU A 362 -12.45 -6.96 30.77
N GLN A 363 -13.07 -6.82 29.59
CA GLN A 363 -14.28 -7.55 29.23
C GLN A 363 -14.05 -9.06 29.25
N TYR A 364 -12.93 -9.54 28.68
CA TYR A 364 -12.56 -10.95 28.73
C TYR A 364 -12.42 -11.45 30.17
N ALA A 365 -11.70 -10.73 31.01
CA ALA A 365 -11.51 -11.10 32.42
C ALA A 365 -12.84 -11.17 33.21
N ALA A 366 -13.75 -10.23 32.98
CA ALA A 366 -15.08 -10.23 33.61
C ALA A 366 -15.94 -11.43 33.15
N LEU A 367 -15.88 -11.76 31.87
CA LEU A 367 -16.61 -12.91 31.31
C LEU A 367 -16.05 -14.25 31.77
N GLU A 368 -14.74 -14.36 32.02
CA GLU A 368 -14.14 -15.58 32.58
C GLU A 368 -14.69 -15.90 33.98
N ALA A 369 -14.89 -14.88 34.83
CA ALA A 369 -15.53 -15.07 36.12
C ALA A 369 -17.02 -15.46 36.00
N THR A 370 -17.71 -14.91 35.01
CA THR A 370 -19.15 -15.20 34.78
C THR A 370 -19.35 -16.60 34.17
N ARG A 371 -18.39 -17.13 33.44
CA ARG A 371 -18.46 -18.47 32.82
C ARG A 371 -18.69 -19.57 33.84
N ALA A 372 -17.91 -19.56 34.93
CA ALA A 372 -18.05 -20.59 35.96
C ALA A 372 -19.45 -20.59 36.62
N LEU A 373 -20.05 -19.42 36.77
CA LEU A 373 -21.41 -19.26 37.31
C LEU A 373 -22.45 -19.76 36.30
N ALA A 374 -22.28 -19.47 35.00
CA ALA A 374 -23.20 -19.95 33.97
C ALA A 374 -23.15 -21.47 33.81
N ASP A 375 -21.95 -22.07 33.90
CA ASP A 375 -21.75 -23.53 33.85
C ASP A 375 -22.45 -24.22 35.04
N GLU A 376 -22.30 -23.68 36.27
CA GLU A 376 -22.95 -24.23 37.45
C GLU A 376 -24.47 -24.03 37.43
N SER A 377 -24.94 -22.89 36.96
CA SER A 377 -26.38 -22.62 36.79
C SER A 377 -27.02 -23.63 35.85
N LEU A 378 -26.41 -23.89 34.70
CA LEU A 378 -26.93 -24.89 33.76
C LEU A 378 -26.95 -26.28 34.39
N ARG A 379 -25.90 -26.67 35.10
CA ARG A 379 -25.82 -27.97 35.79
C ARG A 379 -26.94 -28.15 36.85
N ALA A 380 -27.16 -27.12 37.66
CA ALA A 380 -28.20 -27.11 38.68
C ALA A 380 -29.60 -27.19 38.08
N ARG A 381 -29.87 -26.41 37.02
CA ARG A 381 -31.20 -26.42 36.36
C ARG A 381 -31.46 -27.71 35.64
N THR A 382 -30.47 -28.31 34.99
CA THR A 382 -30.61 -29.61 34.34
C THR A 382 -30.97 -30.70 35.34
N ARG A 383 -30.27 -30.74 36.50
CA ARG A 383 -30.56 -31.69 37.56
C ARG A 383 -31.98 -31.51 38.16
N ALA A 384 -32.35 -30.26 38.43
CA ALA A 384 -33.73 -29.99 38.94
C ALA A 384 -34.81 -30.42 37.99
N PHE A 385 -34.60 -30.27 36.66
CA PHE A 385 -35.51 -30.76 35.66
C PHE A 385 -35.60 -32.30 35.61
N GLU A 386 -34.45 -32.99 35.67
CA GLU A 386 -34.35 -34.44 35.73
C GLU A 386 -35.08 -35.03 36.95
N GLU A 387 -35.03 -34.31 38.10
CA GLU A 387 -35.75 -34.68 39.32
C GLU A 387 -37.23 -34.23 39.35
N GLY A 388 -37.71 -33.62 38.27
CA GLY A 388 -39.12 -33.20 38.13
C GLY A 388 -39.53 -31.96 38.95
N VAL A 389 -38.55 -31.24 39.53
CA VAL A 389 -38.79 -30.02 40.34
C VAL A 389 -38.48 -28.71 39.62
N GLY A 390 -37.90 -28.79 38.40
CA GLY A 390 -37.60 -27.66 37.52
C GLY A 390 -38.41 -27.70 36.21
N THR A 391 -38.44 -26.60 35.50
CA THR A 391 -39.13 -26.51 34.17
C THR A 391 -38.13 -26.62 33.02
N SER A 392 -38.62 -27.08 31.86
CA SER A 392 -37.85 -27.10 30.61
C SER A 392 -37.36 -25.73 30.21
N LEU A 393 -38.17 -24.70 30.41
CA LEU A 393 -37.81 -23.30 30.12
C LEU A 393 -36.56 -22.87 30.93
N GLU A 394 -36.48 -23.22 32.20
CA GLU A 394 -35.32 -22.86 33.04
C GLU A 394 -34.03 -23.54 32.55
N VAL A 395 -34.07 -24.76 32.03
CA VAL A 395 -32.92 -25.46 31.44
C VAL A 395 -32.53 -24.78 30.14
N VAL A 396 -33.48 -24.45 29.27
CA VAL A 396 -33.24 -23.73 28.01
C VAL A 396 -32.60 -22.36 28.28
N ASP A 397 -33.16 -21.57 29.20
CA ASP A 397 -32.66 -20.24 29.55
C ASP A 397 -31.24 -20.31 30.09
N ALA A 398 -30.95 -21.26 30.99
CA ALA A 398 -29.59 -21.46 31.52
C ALA A 398 -28.59 -21.86 30.44
N ARG A 399 -28.99 -22.69 29.48
CA ARG A 399 -28.14 -23.09 28.35
C ARG A 399 -27.85 -21.94 27.41
N LEU A 400 -28.86 -21.12 27.07
CA LEU A 400 -28.68 -19.93 26.26
C LEU A 400 -27.82 -18.86 26.96
N ALA A 401 -27.95 -18.73 28.30
CA ALA A 401 -27.10 -17.85 29.08
C ALA A 401 -25.63 -18.32 29.06
N GLN A 402 -25.40 -19.62 29.20
CA GLN A 402 -24.05 -20.21 29.07
C GLN A 402 -23.47 -19.98 27.67
N GLU A 403 -24.25 -20.28 26.62
CA GLU A 403 -23.84 -20.01 25.22
C GLU A 403 -23.43 -18.55 25.04
N LYS A 404 -24.28 -17.62 25.48
CA LYS A 404 -24.03 -16.20 25.37
C LYS A 404 -22.68 -15.80 26.01
N VAL A 405 -22.43 -16.22 27.23
CA VAL A 405 -21.17 -15.94 27.94
C VAL A 405 -19.95 -16.50 27.20
N ARG A 406 -20.04 -17.73 26.68
CA ARG A 406 -18.95 -18.37 25.91
C ARG A 406 -18.69 -17.60 24.60
N LEU A 407 -19.72 -17.23 23.83
CA LEU A 407 -19.57 -16.46 22.60
C LEU A 407 -19.04 -15.04 22.86
N GLU A 408 -19.53 -14.34 23.86
CA GLU A 408 -19.04 -13.01 24.24
C GLU A 408 -17.57 -13.04 24.69
N ARG A 409 -17.13 -14.10 25.37
CA ARG A 409 -15.75 -14.32 25.78
C ARG A 409 -14.83 -14.52 24.56
N LEU A 410 -15.24 -15.35 23.60
CA LEU A 410 -14.52 -15.52 22.33
C LEU A 410 -14.42 -14.22 21.54
N ALA A 411 -15.55 -13.48 21.46
CA ALA A 411 -15.59 -12.18 20.81
C ALA A 411 -14.69 -11.14 21.49
N ALA A 412 -14.63 -11.11 22.83
CA ALA A 412 -13.73 -10.24 23.57
C ALA A 412 -12.26 -10.56 23.30
N ALA A 413 -11.89 -11.85 23.26
CA ALA A 413 -10.53 -12.27 22.91
C ALA A 413 -10.16 -11.87 21.48
N TYR A 414 -11.05 -12.07 20.51
CA TYR A 414 -10.86 -11.62 19.13
C TYR A 414 -10.75 -10.10 19.03
N GLY A 415 -11.58 -9.37 19.79
CA GLY A 415 -11.51 -7.92 19.93
C GLY A 415 -10.16 -7.45 20.44
N PHE A 416 -9.60 -8.12 21.46
CA PHE A 416 -8.26 -7.87 21.96
C PHE A 416 -7.18 -8.07 20.91
N VAL A 417 -7.19 -9.22 20.20
CA VAL A 417 -6.20 -9.54 19.16
C VAL A 417 -6.20 -8.50 18.04
N ASN A 418 -7.38 -8.04 17.60
CA ASN A 418 -7.48 -6.99 16.59
C ASN A 418 -6.99 -5.63 17.12
N ALA A 419 -7.43 -5.24 18.32
CA ALA A 419 -7.00 -3.98 18.94
C ALA A 419 -5.47 -3.95 19.16
N LEU A 420 -4.87 -5.07 19.54
CA LEU A 420 -3.42 -5.22 19.67
C LEU A 420 -2.72 -5.03 18.31
N ALA A 421 -3.21 -5.67 17.25
CA ALA A 421 -2.65 -5.50 15.90
C ALA A 421 -2.74 -4.04 15.42
N GLU A 422 -3.88 -3.38 15.65
CA GLU A 422 -4.09 -1.97 15.32
C GLU A 422 -3.22 -1.03 16.18
N LEU A 423 -2.97 -1.35 17.46
CA LEU A 423 -2.05 -0.63 18.32
C LEU A 423 -0.62 -0.72 17.83
N LEU A 424 -0.19 -1.92 17.45
CA LEU A 424 1.16 -2.16 16.93
C LEU A 424 1.35 -1.48 15.57
N GLU A 425 0.36 -1.50 14.68
CA GLU A 425 0.38 -0.73 13.43
C GLU A 425 0.48 0.77 13.73
N ALA A 426 -0.37 1.31 14.62
CA ALA A 426 -0.37 2.72 14.99
C ALA A 426 0.93 3.18 15.64
N SER A 427 1.66 2.27 16.28
CA SER A 427 2.98 2.53 16.86
C SER A 427 4.16 2.19 15.95
N GLY A 428 3.91 1.62 14.75
CA GLY A 428 4.95 1.18 13.82
C GLY A 428 5.76 -0.01 14.35
N GLN A 429 5.15 -0.88 15.13
CA GLN A 429 5.78 -2.01 15.83
C GLN A 429 5.15 -3.36 15.48
N GLY A 430 4.61 -3.53 14.26
CA GLY A 430 3.93 -4.76 13.84
C GLY A 430 4.75 -6.03 14.04
N ASP A 431 6.06 -5.95 13.89
CA ASP A 431 6.95 -7.10 14.11
C ASP A 431 6.92 -7.66 15.54
N ARG A 432 6.45 -6.89 16.53
CA ARG A 432 6.30 -7.34 17.93
C ARG A 432 5.06 -8.21 18.17
N PHE A 433 4.15 -8.31 17.21
CA PHE A 433 2.88 -9.05 17.38
C PHE A 433 3.11 -10.50 17.83
N GLU A 434 3.99 -11.22 17.14
CA GLU A 434 4.29 -12.63 17.48
C GLU A 434 5.00 -12.76 18.85
N GLY A 435 5.88 -11.84 19.17
CA GLY A 435 6.56 -11.81 20.47
C GLY A 435 5.57 -11.58 21.63
N LEU A 436 4.59 -10.69 21.47
CA LEU A 436 3.55 -10.47 22.47
C LEU A 436 2.60 -11.67 22.59
N ARG A 437 2.26 -12.32 21.47
CA ARG A 437 1.46 -13.54 21.48
C ARG A 437 2.08 -14.65 22.30
N THR A 438 3.40 -14.79 22.25
CA THR A 438 4.15 -15.88 22.95
C THR A 438 4.72 -15.44 24.29
N SER A 439 4.38 -14.23 24.78
CA SER A 439 4.90 -13.73 26.06
C SER A 439 4.31 -14.50 27.26
N PRO A 440 5.04 -14.57 28.40
CA PRO A 440 4.58 -15.30 29.60
C PRO A 440 3.25 -14.78 30.18
N GLY A 441 2.93 -13.50 29.97
CA GLY A 441 1.68 -12.87 30.43
C GLY A 441 0.50 -13.08 29.47
N THR A 442 0.63 -13.93 28.44
CA THR A 442 -0.42 -14.20 27.44
C THR A 442 -1.14 -15.51 27.76
N ILE A 443 -2.47 -15.44 27.75
CA ILE A 443 -3.35 -16.61 27.97
C ILE A 443 -3.97 -16.99 26.63
N GLU A 444 -3.81 -18.26 26.24
CA GLU A 444 -4.52 -18.84 25.10
C GLU A 444 -5.98 -19.11 25.47
N VAL A 445 -6.88 -18.67 24.59
CA VAL A 445 -8.34 -18.81 24.79
C VAL A 445 -8.82 -20.07 24.09
N ARG A 446 -9.44 -20.95 24.88
CA ARG A 446 -10.14 -22.14 24.36
C ARG A 446 -11.65 -21.97 24.55
N PRO A 447 -12.49 -22.59 23.72
CA PRO A 447 -13.94 -22.47 23.80
C PRO A 447 -14.53 -22.87 25.14
#